data_9619f081d9f9b4d03b4935745ef63010
#
_entry.id   9619f081d9f9b4d03b4935745ef63010
#
_cell.length_a   1.000
_cell.length_b   1.000
_cell.length_c   1.000
_cell.angle_alpha   90.00
_cell.angle_beta   90.00
_cell.angle_gamma   90.00
#
_symmetry.space_group_name_H-M   'P 1'
#
loop_
_entity.id
_entity.type
_entity.pdbx_description
1 polymer ?
#
loop_
_entity_poly.entity_id
_entity_poly.type
_entity_poly.pdbx_seq_one_letter_code
_entity_poly.pdbx_strand_id
1 'polypeptide(L)'
;RQRQMCIRDSCNDFGAGGVSVAVGELADGLYVDLNTVPKKYEGLDGTELAISESQERMAVDVAAKDVDEFLGYAREENLEATVIATVTEDPRMVMTWNGDKIVNLSREFLASNGASKHQTVHVEAQQSYETPWGEGTLAERMNKLVTDINVASNKGLSERFDSTIGAGLS
;
A
#
# COMPACT_ATOMS: atom_id res chain seq x y z
N ARG A 1 -6.26 7.12 -21.72
CA ARG A 1 -5.60 7.04 -20.38
C ARG A 1 -5.95 8.24 -19.48
N GLN A 2 -5.96 9.49 -19.98
CA GLN A 2 -6.35 10.65 -19.16
C GLN A 2 -7.84 10.66 -18.75
N ARG A 3 -8.75 10.11 -19.58
CA ARG A 3 -10.18 9.98 -19.22
C ARG A 3 -10.43 8.99 -18.09
N GLN A 4 -9.64 7.94 -17.97
CA GLN A 4 -9.77 6.95 -16.90
C GLN A 4 -9.39 7.50 -15.52
N MET A 5 -8.53 8.52 -15.45
CA MET A 5 -8.18 9.16 -14.17
C MET A 5 -9.30 10.03 -13.58
N CYS A 6 -10.31 10.40 -14.38
CA CYS A 6 -11.45 11.21 -13.93
C CYS A 6 -12.61 10.38 -13.35
N ILE A 7 -12.59 9.05 -13.50
CA ILE A 7 -13.68 8.16 -13.07
C ILE A 7 -13.40 7.57 -11.69
N ARG A 8 -12.12 7.49 -11.29
CA ARG A 8 -11.74 6.94 -10.00
C ARG A 8 -11.21 8.04 -9.10
N ASP A 9 -11.69 8.11 -7.87
CA ASP A 9 -11.27 9.10 -6.87
C ASP A 9 -10.01 8.64 -6.13
N SER A 10 -9.93 7.35 -5.79
CA SER A 10 -8.76 6.74 -5.17
C SER A 10 -8.60 5.26 -5.54
N CYS A 11 -7.42 4.70 -5.29
CA CYS A 11 -7.18 3.26 -5.44
C CYS A 11 -6.10 2.79 -4.47
N ASN A 12 -6.22 1.52 -4.08
CA ASN A 12 -5.26 0.83 -3.22
C ASN A 12 -5.07 -0.61 -3.70
N ASP A 13 -3.90 -1.19 -3.50
CA ASP A 13 -3.66 -2.58 -3.83
C ASP A 13 -4.12 -3.52 -2.71
N PHE A 14 -4.34 -4.80 -3.05
CA PHE A 14 -4.71 -5.84 -2.11
C PHE A 14 -3.45 -6.55 -1.61
N GLY A 15 -2.90 -6.06 -0.51
CA GLY A 15 -1.81 -6.69 0.22
C GLY A 15 -2.25 -7.27 1.56
N ALA A 16 -1.33 -7.29 2.51
CA ALA A 16 -1.56 -7.76 3.87
C ALA A 16 -2.71 -6.98 4.54
N GLY A 17 -3.62 -7.70 5.19
CA GLY A 17 -4.84 -7.16 5.78
C GLY A 17 -6.06 -7.19 4.87
N GLY A 18 -5.92 -7.62 3.61
CA GLY A 18 -7.01 -7.91 2.69
C GLY A 18 -7.98 -6.75 2.50
N VAL A 19 -9.29 -7.08 2.49
CA VAL A 19 -10.37 -6.11 2.33
C VAL A 19 -10.34 -5.01 3.40
N SER A 20 -9.99 -5.38 4.64
CA SER A 20 -9.94 -4.43 5.77
C SER A 20 -8.96 -3.28 5.55
N VAL A 21 -7.85 -3.53 4.89
CA VAL A 21 -6.83 -2.52 4.56
C VAL A 21 -7.10 -1.94 3.19
N ALA A 22 -7.13 -2.76 2.14
CA ALA A 22 -7.24 -2.28 0.77
C ALA A 22 -8.47 -1.39 0.53
N VAL A 23 -9.63 -1.79 1.07
CA VAL A 23 -10.87 -1.02 0.97
C VAL A 23 -11.01 -0.05 2.14
N GLY A 24 -10.63 -0.49 3.36
CA GLY A 24 -10.77 0.30 4.57
C GLY A 24 -10.00 1.62 4.59
N GLU A 25 -8.96 1.77 3.78
CA GLU A 25 -8.17 2.99 3.66
C GLU A 25 -8.69 3.99 2.60
N LEU A 26 -9.66 3.57 1.76
CA LEU A 26 -10.14 4.41 0.67
C LEU A 26 -11.05 5.56 1.11
N ALA A 27 -11.81 5.37 2.19
CA ALA A 27 -12.74 6.40 2.68
C ALA A 27 -12.94 6.30 4.21
N ASP A 28 -13.37 7.40 4.83
CA ASP A 28 -13.61 7.47 6.26
C ASP A 28 -14.81 6.66 6.72
N GLY A 29 -15.86 6.65 5.93
CA GLY A 29 -17.09 5.90 6.15
C GLY A 29 -17.30 4.85 5.07
N LEU A 30 -17.43 3.57 5.46
CA LEU A 30 -17.56 2.45 4.54
C LEU A 30 -18.52 1.39 5.04
N TYR A 31 -19.40 0.94 4.15
CA TYR A 31 -20.21 -0.25 4.34
C TYR A 31 -19.77 -1.31 3.32
N VAL A 32 -19.26 -2.44 3.81
CA VAL A 32 -18.71 -3.53 3.00
C VAL A 32 -19.59 -4.78 3.16
N ASP A 33 -20.03 -5.35 2.05
CA ASP A 33 -20.68 -6.67 2.03
C ASP A 33 -19.66 -7.75 1.62
N LEU A 34 -19.19 -8.50 2.60
CA LEU A 34 -18.19 -9.55 2.36
C LEU A 34 -18.73 -10.72 1.54
N ASN A 35 -20.05 -10.88 1.41
CA ASN A 35 -20.63 -11.90 0.54
C ASN A 35 -20.38 -11.63 -0.94
N THR A 36 -20.15 -10.36 -1.29
CA THR A 36 -19.88 -9.96 -2.69
C THR A 36 -18.40 -10.03 -3.07
N VAL A 37 -17.52 -10.26 -2.11
CA VAL A 37 -16.07 -10.38 -2.36
C VAL A 37 -15.79 -11.64 -3.17
N PRO A 38 -15.16 -11.53 -4.37
CA PRO A 38 -14.80 -12.69 -5.17
C PRO A 38 -13.83 -13.62 -4.43
N LYS A 39 -14.14 -14.91 -4.41
CA LYS A 39 -13.36 -15.95 -3.76
C LYS A 39 -12.81 -16.93 -4.79
N LYS A 40 -11.59 -17.43 -4.57
CA LYS A 40 -10.98 -18.49 -5.40
C LYS A 40 -11.35 -19.89 -4.92
N TYR A 41 -11.76 -20.01 -3.64
CA TYR A 41 -12.15 -21.28 -3.01
C TYR A 41 -13.17 -21.01 -1.91
N GLU A 42 -13.94 -22.04 -1.58
CA GLU A 42 -14.94 -22.00 -0.51
C GLU A 42 -14.32 -22.35 0.86
N GLY A 43 -15.04 -22.03 1.93
CA GLY A 43 -14.69 -22.39 3.30
C GLY A 43 -14.12 -21.26 4.13
N LEU A 44 -13.94 -20.04 3.56
CA LEU A 44 -13.57 -18.86 4.33
C LEU A 44 -14.78 -18.32 5.10
N ASP A 45 -14.57 -18.02 6.38
CA ASP A 45 -15.54 -17.26 7.19
C ASP A 45 -15.44 -15.74 6.94
N GLY A 46 -16.34 -14.97 7.55
CA GLY A 46 -16.36 -13.53 7.36
C GLY A 46 -15.11 -12.81 7.85
N THR A 47 -14.50 -13.30 8.94
CA THR A 47 -13.25 -12.73 9.48
C THR A 47 -12.09 -12.99 8.54
N GLU A 48 -11.97 -14.23 8.06
CA GLU A 48 -10.96 -14.62 7.10
C GLU A 48 -11.10 -13.85 5.79
N LEU A 49 -12.32 -13.66 5.28
CA LEU A 49 -12.59 -12.83 4.09
C LEU A 49 -12.18 -11.36 4.31
N ALA A 50 -12.41 -10.82 5.51
CA ALA A 50 -12.08 -9.43 5.82
C ALA A 50 -10.57 -9.17 5.82
N ILE A 51 -9.74 -10.13 6.22
CA ILE A 51 -8.29 -9.95 6.39
C ILE A 51 -7.43 -10.77 5.42
N SER A 52 -8.04 -11.65 4.61
CA SER A 52 -7.31 -12.50 3.68
C SER A 52 -6.62 -11.70 2.60
N GLU A 53 -5.32 -11.87 2.48
CA GLU A 53 -4.54 -11.33 1.38
C GLU A 53 -4.94 -11.98 0.06
N SER A 54 -5.09 -11.19 -0.98
CA SER A 54 -5.35 -11.67 -2.33
C SER A 54 -4.63 -10.80 -3.34
N GLN A 55 -3.42 -11.19 -3.66
CA GLN A 55 -2.54 -10.48 -4.58
C GLN A 55 -3.16 -10.34 -5.98
N GLU A 56 -2.61 -9.42 -6.78
CA GLU A 56 -3.06 -9.10 -8.13
C GLU A 56 -4.49 -8.51 -8.19
N ARG A 57 -4.92 -7.83 -7.14
CA ARG A 57 -6.19 -7.10 -7.07
C ARG A 57 -5.97 -5.63 -6.72
N MET A 58 -6.92 -4.81 -7.15
CA MET A 58 -6.97 -3.38 -6.82
C MET A 58 -8.35 -3.05 -6.26
N ALA A 59 -8.39 -2.32 -5.16
CA ALA A 59 -9.59 -1.63 -4.70
C ALA A 59 -9.62 -0.23 -5.31
N VAL A 60 -10.76 0.20 -5.80
CA VAL A 60 -10.94 1.54 -6.37
C VAL A 60 -12.21 2.18 -5.82
N ASP A 61 -12.15 3.46 -5.54
CA ASP A 61 -13.31 4.29 -5.23
C ASP A 61 -13.76 5.00 -6.51
N VAL A 62 -15.05 4.90 -6.81
CA VAL A 62 -15.66 5.42 -8.04
C VAL A 62 -16.97 6.07 -7.69
N ALA A 63 -17.24 7.28 -8.21
CA ALA A 63 -18.51 7.94 -8.00
C ALA A 63 -19.68 7.07 -8.48
N ALA A 64 -20.77 7.02 -7.74
CA ALA A 64 -21.90 6.13 -8.00
C ALA A 64 -22.46 6.23 -9.44
N LYS A 65 -22.42 7.43 -10.04
CA LYS A 65 -22.87 7.68 -11.44
C LYS A 65 -21.96 7.06 -12.49
N ASP A 66 -20.71 6.77 -12.15
CA ASP A 66 -19.67 6.31 -13.08
C ASP A 66 -19.38 4.80 -12.94
N VAL A 67 -20.04 4.11 -12.00
CA VAL A 67 -19.82 2.67 -11.71
C VAL A 67 -20.07 1.81 -12.93
N ASP A 68 -21.21 2.00 -13.63
CA ASP A 68 -21.54 1.18 -14.79
C ASP A 68 -20.56 1.37 -15.94
N GLU A 69 -20.08 2.60 -16.16
CA GLU A 69 -19.06 2.91 -17.16
C GLU A 69 -17.73 2.25 -16.80
N PHE A 70 -17.31 2.35 -15.52
CA PHE A 70 -16.10 1.71 -15.01
C PHE A 70 -16.15 0.18 -15.20
N LEU A 71 -17.26 -0.46 -14.83
CA LEU A 71 -17.46 -1.90 -15.04
C LEU A 71 -17.46 -2.27 -16.53
N GLY A 72 -17.92 -1.36 -17.40
CA GLY A 72 -17.81 -1.48 -18.86
C GLY A 72 -16.35 -1.57 -19.31
N TYR A 73 -15.52 -0.64 -18.89
CA TYR A 73 -14.08 -0.64 -19.22
C TYR A 73 -13.36 -1.88 -18.68
N ALA A 74 -13.68 -2.31 -17.46
CA ALA A 74 -13.10 -3.54 -16.92
C ALA A 74 -13.39 -4.75 -17.83
N ARG A 75 -14.64 -4.88 -18.32
CA ARG A 75 -15.02 -5.97 -19.26
C ARG A 75 -14.29 -5.87 -20.61
N GLU A 76 -14.13 -4.65 -21.14
CA GLU A 76 -13.38 -4.42 -22.39
C GLU A 76 -11.91 -4.84 -22.28
N GLU A 77 -11.31 -4.64 -21.09
CA GLU A 77 -9.93 -5.05 -20.78
C GLU A 77 -9.83 -6.50 -20.29
N ASN A 78 -10.93 -7.26 -20.34
CA ASN A 78 -11.01 -8.64 -19.84
C ASN A 78 -10.63 -8.78 -18.35
N LEU A 79 -11.01 -7.78 -17.54
CA LEU A 79 -10.82 -7.78 -16.11
C LEU A 79 -12.12 -8.06 -15.37
N GLU A 80 -12.05 -8.82 -14.28
CA GLU A 80 -13.15 -9.00 -13.34
C GLU A 80 -13.21 -7.80 -12.40
N ALA A 81 -14.39 -7.18 -12.28
CA ALA A 81 -14.64 -6.08 -11.33
C ALA A 81 -16.00 -6.27 -10.66
N THR A 82 -16.03 -6.09 -9.35
CA THR A 82 -17.21 -6.31 -8.52
C THR A 82 -17.35 -5.17 -7.50
N VAL A 83 -18.59 -4.67 -7.33
CA VAL A 83 -18.90 -3.70 -6.28
C VAL A 83 -19.05 -4.46 -4.95
N ILE A 84 -18.18 -4.15 -3.99
CA ILE A 84 -18.14 -4.83 -2.69
C ILE A 84 -18.42 -3.90 -1.50
N ALA A 85 -18.36 -2.58 -1.74
CA ALA A 85 -18.51 -1.58 -0.68
C ALA A 85 -19.24 -0.34 -1.19
N THR A 86 -19.79 0.41 -0.25
CA THR A 86 -20.39 1.73 -0.47
C THR A 86 -19.79 2.72 0.53
N VAL A 87 -19.37 3.87 0.02
CA VAL A 87 -18.93 5.00 0.86
C VAL A 87 -20.13 5.60 1.56
N THR A 88 -20.00 5.89 2.85
CA THR A 88 -21.05 6.43 3.71
C THR A 88 -20.61 7.73 4.39
N GLU A 89 -21.56 8.57 4.77
CA GLU A 89 -21.29 9.80 5.52
C GLU A 89 -20.91 9.53 6.99
N ASP A 90 -21.39 8.41 7.56
CA ASP A 90 -21.02 8.00 8.92
C ASP A 90 -19.55 7.51 8.91
N PRO A 91 -18.63 8.14 9.67
CA PRO A 91 -17.21 7.81 9.66
C PRO A 91 -16.94 6.51 10.43
N ARG A 92 -17.46 5.42 9.91
CA ARG A 92 -17.32 4.07 10.45
C ARG A 92 -17.01 3.06 9.35
N MET A 93 -16.16 2.11 9.67
CA MET A 93 -15.98 0.90 8.86
C MET A 93 -16.94 -0.17 9.36
N VAL A 94 -17.92 -0.51 8.54
CA VAL A 94 -18.90 -1.56 8.82
C VAL A 94 -18.74 -2.66 7.80
N MET A 95 -18.58 -3.91 8.26
CA MET A 95 -18.54 -5.08 7.40
C MET A 95 -19.61 -6.08 7.81
N THR A 96 -20.32 -6.60 6.82
CA THR A 96 -21.37 -7.61 7.01
C THR A 96 -21.03 -8.91 6.31
N TRP A 97 -21.43 -10.02 6.88
CA TRP A 97 -21.32 -11.37 6.33
C TRP A 97 -22.51 -12.23 6.75
N ASN A 98 -23.18 -12.84 5.78
CA ASN A 98 -24.38 -13.66 6.00
C ASN A 98 -25.51 -12.96 6.80
N GLY A 99 -25.62 -11.65 6.66
CA GLY A 99 -26.62 -10.83 7.37
C GLY A 99 -26.14 -10.32 8.72
N ASP A 100 -25.05 -10.83 9.25
CA ASP A 100 -24.47 -10.40 10.51
C ASP A 100 -23.43 -9.28 10.31
N LYS A 101 -23.43 -8.31 11.23
CA LYS A 101 -22.41 -7.26 11.27
C LYS A 101 -21.21 -7.76 12.06
N ILE A 102 -20.13 -8.10 11.38
CA ILE A 102 -18.91 -8.67 12.00
C ILE A 102 -17.86 -7.60 12.33
N VAL A 103 -17.89 -6.45 11.65
CA VAL A 103 -17.02 -5.30 11.95
C VAL A 103 -17.87 -4.05 12.07
N ASN A 104 -17.61 -3.24 13.09
CA ASN A 104 -18.22 -1.93 13.27
C ASN A 104 -17.29 -1.03 14.09
N LEU A 105 -16.34 -0.41 13.42
CA LEU A 105 -15.26 0.40 14.04
C LEU A 105 -15.41 1.86 13.60
N SER A 106 -15.23 2.79 14.54
CA SER A 106 -15.17 4.21 14.20
C SER A 106 -13.86 4.57 13.53
N ARG A 107 -13.86 5.55 12.64
CA ARG A 107 -12.63 6.08 12.04
C ARG A 107 -11.67 6.64 13.07
N GLU A 108 -12.20 7.29 14.11
CA GLU A 108 -11.40 7.79 15.22
C GLU A 108 -10.59 6.67 15.90
N PHE A 109 -11.23 5.52 16.16
CA PHE A 109 -10.55 4.36 16.72
C PHE A 109 -9.46 3.84 15.78
N LEU A 110 -9.76 3.68 14.49
CA LEU A 110 -8.80 3.21 13.50
C LEU A 110 -7.61 4.18 13.35
N ALA A 111 -7.85 5.49 13.41
CA ALA A 111 -6.82 6.52 13.32
C ALA A 111 -5.99 6.70 14.60
N SER A 112 -6.42 6.14 15.73
CA SER A 112 -5.75 6.32 17.03
C SER A 112 -4.39 5.62 17.14
N ASN A 113 -4.06 4.72 16.23
CA ASN A 113 -2.87 3.84 16.31
C ASN A 113 -2.76 3.06 17.64
N GLY A 114 -3.89 2.84 18.31
CA GLY A 114 -3.98 2.20 19.62
C GLY A 114 -3.72 3.17 20.78
N ALA A 115 -3.34 2.63 21.94
CA ALA A 115 -3.05 3.45 23.12
C ALA A 115 -1.83 4.35 22.91
N SER A 116 -1.90 5.57 23.44
CA SER A 116 -0.76 6.49 23.42
C SER A 116 0.48 5.85 24.02
N LYS A 117 1.56 5.84 23.27
CA LYS A 117 2.85 5.33 23.72
C LYS A 117 3.76 6.51 24.09
N HIS A 118 4.35 6.44 25.27
CA HIS A 118 5.34 7.40 25.73
C HIS A 118 6.69 6.72 25.77
N GLN A 119 7.68 7.31 25.15
CA GLN A 119 9.07 6.84 25.20
C GLN A 119 9.97 8.01 25.55
N THR A 120 10.87 7.78 26.50
CA THR A 120 11.94 8.73 26.82
C THR A 120 13.17 8.31 26.04
N VAL A 121 13.70 9.19 25.22
CA VAL A 121 14.92 8.97 24.46
C VAL A 121 16.03 9.80 25.10
N HIS A 122 17.10 9.15 25.49
CA HIS A 122 18.33 9.81 25.92
C HIS A 122 19.25 9.90 24.72
N VAL A 123 19.55 11.10 24.29
CA VAL A 123 20.50 11.37 23.20
C VAL A 123 21.83 11.76 23.82
N GLU A 124 22.81 10.90 23.70
CA GLU A 124 24.17 11.22 24.12
C GLU A 124 24.77 12.29 23.21
N ALA A 125 25.63 13.12 23.77
CA ALA A 125 26.36 14.09 22.97
C ALA A 125 27.18 13.35 21.90
N GLN A 126 27.09 13.84 20.67
CA GLN A 126 27.86 13.28 19.58
C GLN A 126 29.36 13.33 19.90
N GLN A 127 29.98 12.18 19.91
CA GLN A 127 31.43 12.10 19.98
C GLN A 127 32.04 12.66 18.70
N SER A 128 33.27 13.19 18.78
CA SER A 128 33.96 13.70 17.60
C SER A 128 34.02 12.62 16.51
N TYR A 129 33.49 12.95 15.35
CA TYR A 129 33.52 12.05 14.20
C TYR A 129 34.94 12.02 13.60
N GLU A 130 35.64 10.91 13.77
CA GLU A 130 36.90 10.67 13.06
C GLU A 130 36.59 10.13 11.66
N THR A 131 36.97 10.88 10.64
CA THR A 131 36.83 10.42 9.27
C THR A 131 37.83 9.27 9.01
N PRO A 132 37.39 8.10 8.51
CA PRO A 132 38.29 6.94 8.29
C PRO A 132 39.41 7.20 7.28
N TRP A 133 39.35 8.29 6.55
CA TRP A 133 40.36 8.76 5.58
C TRP A 133 41.12 10.01 6.05
N GLY A 134 41.15 10.28 7.36
CA GLY A 134 41.61 11.54 7.96
C GLY A 134 43.09 11.89 7.80
N GLU A 135 44.02 10.92 7.65
CA GLU A 135 45.47 11.14 7.54
C GLU A 135 46.00 10.87 6.14
N GLY A 136 47.00 11.63 5.73
CA GLY A 136 47.69 11.53 4.43
C GLY A 136 47.51 12.77 3.56
N THR A 137 48.12 12.78 2.41
CA THR A 137 47.98 13.81 1.38
C THR A 137 46.55 13.88 0.85
N LEU A 138 46.17 14.98 0.24
CA LEU A 138 44.85 15.13 -0.37
C LEU A 138 44.58 13.99 -1.40
N ALA A 139 45.53 13.65 -2.22
CA ALA A 139 45.40 12.58 -3.21
C ALA A 139 45.14 11.20 -2.56
N GLU A 140 45.86 10.87 -1.49
CA GLU A 140 45.67 9.61 -0.75
C GLU A 140 44.30 9.58 -0.09
N ARG A 141 43.86 10.67 0.52
CA ARG A 141 42.53 10.76 1.15
C ARG A 141 41.44 10.66 0.12
N MET A 142 41.55 11.32 -1.01
CA MET A 142 40.58 11.23 -2.11
C MET A 142 40.53 9.80 -2.67
N ASN A 143 41.68 9.12 -2.84
CA ASN A 143 41.70 7.75 -3.29
C ASN A 143 41.02 6.81 -2.31
N LYS A 144 41.29 6.93 -1.01
CA LYS A 144 40.59 6.16 0.02
C LYS A 144 39.08 6.38 -0.02
N LEU A 145 38.65 7.63 -0.17
CA LEU A 145 37.23 7.97 -0.24
C LEU A 145 36.52 7.32 -1.44
N VAL A 146 37.08 7.45 -2.65
CA VAL A 146 36.42 6.95 -3.87
C VAL A 146 36.49 5.43 -4.01
N THR A 147 37.40 4.77 -3.27
CA THR A 147 37.49 3.31 -3.23
C THR A 147 36.75 2.66 -2.07
N ASP A 148 36.22 3.47 -1.12
CA ASP A 148 35.38 2.97 -0.05
C ASP A 148 34.09 2.40 -0.61
N ILE A 149 33.71 1.20 -0.16
CA ILE A 149 32.54 0.46 -0.66
C ILE A 149 31.21 1.25 -0.47
N ASN A 150 31.14 2.12 0.53
CA ASN A 150 29.96 2.95 0.80
C ASN A 150 29.90 4.20 -0.09
N VAL A 151 30.98 4.55 -0.78
CA VAL A 151 31.14 5.74 -1.61
C VAL A 151 31.36 5.39 -3.09
N ALA A 152 31.98 4.24 -3.35
CA ALA A 152 32.25 3.75 -4.69
C ALA A 152 30.95 3.61 -5.51
N SER A 153 31.04 3.84 -6.82
CA SER A 153 29.89 3.74 -7.71
C SER A 153 29.30 2.33 -7.72
N ASN A 154 28.00 2.23 -7.47
CA ASN A 154 27.24 0.99 -7.60
C ASN A 154 26.77 0.70 -9.05
N LYS A 155 27.24 1.46 -10.03
CA LYS A 155 26.81 1.36 -11.42
C LYS A 155 26.94 -0.07 -11.97
N GLY A 156 28.07 -0.75 -11.72
CA GLY A 156 28.27 -2.11 -12.20
C GLY A 156 27.28 -3.12 -11.60
N LEU A 157 26.87 -2.93 -10.35
CA LEU A 157 25.86 -3.77 -9.71
C LEU A 157 24.46 -3.48 -10.30
N SER A 158 24.13 -2.20 -10.45
CA SER A 158 22.87 -1.77 -11.05
C SER A 158 22.74 -2.25 -12.50
N GLU A 159 23.78 -2.09 -13.32
CA GLU A 159 23.79 -2.58 -14.69
C GLU A 159 23.65 -4.11 -14.79
N ARG A 160 24.23 -4.85 -13.84
CA ARG A 160 24.18 -6.32 -13.86
C ARG A 160 22.86 -6.90 -13.34
N PHE A 161 22.26 -6.30 -12.33
CA PHE A 161 21.14 -6.90 -11.60
C PHE A 161 19.82 -6.17 -11.78
N ASP A 162 19.84 -4.88 -12.12
CA ASP A 162 18.64 -4.02 -12.21
C ASP A 162 18.30 -3.57 -13.63
N SER A 163 19.29 -3.34 -14.47
CA SER A 163 19.06 -2.71 -15.79
C SER A 163 18.21 -3.56 -16.75
N THR A 164 18.04 -4.84 -16.45
CA THR A 164 17.20 -5.77 -17.24
C THR A 164 15.82 -6.00 -16.64
N ILE A 165 15.56 -5.48 -15.44
CA ILE A 165 14.27 -5.60 -14.77
C ILE A 165 13.36 -4.49 -15.27
N GLY A 166 12.20 -4.84 -15.82
CA GLY A 166 11.21 -3.89 -16.29
C GLY A 166 11.40 -3.45 -17.75
N ALA A 167 11.74 -4.37 -18.63
CA ALA A 167 11.86 -4.17 -20.08
C ALA A 167 12.80 -3.00 -20.44
N GLY A 168 13.95 -3.31 -20.95
CA GLY A 168 15.00 -2.36 -21.27
C GLY A 168 14.48 -1.06 -21.84
N LEU A 169 14.81 0.02 -21.19
CA LEU A 169 14.67 1.35 -21.74
C LEU A 169 15.61 1.41 -22.95
N SER A 170 15.04 1.20 -24.11
CA SER A 170 15.68 1.51 -25.41
C SER A 170 15.68 2.99 -25.65
#